data_087b9a9dfb915972784ad35bd0181691
#
_entry.id   087b9a9dfb915972784ad35bd0181691
#
_cell.length_a   1.000
_cell.length_b   1.000
_cell.length_c   1.000
_cell.angle_alpha   90.00
_cell.angle_beta   90.00
_cell.angle_gamma   90.00
#
_symmetry.space_group_name_H-M   'P 1'
#
loop_
_entity.id
_entity.type
_entity.pdbx_description
1 polymer ?
#
loop_
_entity_poly.entity_id
_entity_poly.type
_entity_poly.pdbx_seq_one_letter_code
_entity_poly.pdbx_strand_id
1 'polypeptide(L)'
;MEPGPPEVSDRPAVRPTVCLSMIVRDEAHVVAETLAAVASHLDHWVVVDTGSTDGTQDVVRAFFAEAGIAGELHERPWRDFGTNRTEALALAAGKADYTWVIDADDLVVGDLDLSGLTADAYAVRYGPDFVFWRTQIFRSALTWRYEGVLHEYPVCDEPGVRIERLEGDHHFVWRTLGDRSRAADKFE
;
A
#
# COMPACT_ATOMS: atom_id res chain seq x y z
N MET A 1 -19.77 -42.73 27.85
CA MET A 1 -18.99 -41.53 28.16
C MET A 1 -18.73 -40.86 26.79
N GLU A 2 -19.57 -39.90 26.42
CA GLU A 2 -19.41 -39.19 25.15
C GLU A 2 -18.27 -38.18 25.28
N PRO A 3 -17.42 -38.00 24.25
CA PRO A 3 -16.41 -36.94 24.25
C PRO A 3 -17.10 -35.58 24.19
N GLY A 4 -16.74 -34.69 25.12
CA GLY A 4 -17.20 -33.30 25.12
C GLY A 4 -16.79 -32.55 23.85
N PRO A 5 -17.49 -31.43 23.52
CA PRO A 5 -17.17 -30.65 22.36
C PRO A 5 -15.71 -30.11 22.45
N PRO A 6 -15.00 -29.96 21.32
CA PRO A 6 -13.64 -29.45 21.35
C PRO A 6 -13.63 -28.02 21.91
N GLU A 7 -12.73 -27.75 22.85
CA GLU A 7 -12.46 -26.41 23.37
C GLU A 7 -12.03 -25.50 22.20
N VAL A 8 -12.86 -24.54 21.89
CA VAL A 8 -12.50 -23.44 20.98
C VAL A 8 -11.43 -22.62 21.71
N SER A 9 -10.20 -22.69 21.23
CA SER A 9 -9.09 -21.89 21.74
C SER A 9 -9.42 -20.40 21.56
N ASP A 10 -9.74 -19.73 22.66
CA ASP A 10 -10.00 -18.29 22.75
C ASP A 10 -8.65 -17.51 22.75
N ARG A 11 -7.83 -17.75 21.74
CA ARG A 11 -6.69 -16.87 21.46
C ARG A 11 -7.23 -15.66 20.73
N PRO A 12 -6.95 -14.44 21.21
CA PRO A 12 -7.27 -13.25 20.45
C PRO A 12 -6.66 -13.40 19.04
N ALA A 13 -7.48 -13.23 18.03
CA ALA A 13 -7.00 -13.27 16.64
C ALA A 13 -5.91 -12.20 16.51
N VAL A 14 -4.68 -12.64 16.25
CA VAL A 14 -3.57 -11.73 15.96
C VAL A 14 -3.93 -11.03 14.66
N ARG A 15 -3.97 -9.69 14.66
CA ARG A 15 -4.25 -8.95 13.43
C ARG A 15 -3.22 -9.32 12.35
N PRO A 16 -3.61 -9.38 11.08
CA PRO A 16 -2.66 -9.55 9.99
C PRO A 16 -1.62 -8.42 9.98
N THR A 17 -0.38 -8.76 9.70
CA THR A 17 0.68 -7.78 9.53
C THR A 17 0.61 -7.14 8.15
N VAL A 18 0.99 -5.85 8.04
CA VAL A 18 0.88 -5.07 6.81
C VAL A 18 2.22 -4.42 6.47
N CYS A 19 2.68 -4.63 5.23
CA CYS A 19 3.83 -3.96 4.65
C CYS A 19 3.37 -2.87 3.68
N LEU A 20 3.81 -1.64 3.89
CA LEU A 20 3.68 -0.58 2.89
C LEU A 20 4.53 -0.92 1.65
N SER A 21 3.97 -0.71 0.45
CA SER A 21 4.70 -0.69 -0.80
C SER A 21 4.40 0.61 -1.53
N MET A 22 5.42 1.44 -1.73
CA MET A 22 5.26 2.77 -2.32
C MET A 22 6.37 3.04 -3.34
N ILE A 23 6.04 3.64 -4.48
CA ILE A 23 7.01 4.24 -5.39
C ILE A 23 6.99 5.75 -5.22
N VAL A 24 8.16 6.39 -5.21
CA VAL A 24 8.29 7.85 -5.02
C VAL A 24 9.21 8.46 -6.06
N ARG A 25 8.95 9.75 -6.37
CA ARG A 25 9.86 10.61 -7.10
C ARG A 25 9.55 12.07 -6.84
N ASP A 26 10.51 12.79 -6.22
CA ASP A 26 10.42 14.22 -5.90
C ASP A 26 9.15 14.60 -5.08
N GLU A 27 8.88 13.81 -4.03
CA GLU A 27 7.69 13.91 -3.16
C GLU A 27 8.02 14.43 -1.74
N ALA A 28 9.20 15.03 -1.52
CA ALA A 28 9.63 15.50 -0.19
C ALA A 28 8.63 16.44 0.49
N HIS A 29 7.87 17.20 -0.31
CA HIS A 29 6.90 18.18 0.16
C HIS A 29 5.57 17.58 0.67
N VAL A 30 5.28 16.30 0.39
CA VAL A 30 3.97 15.70 0.66
C VAL A 30 4.05 14.31 1.30
N VAL A 31 5.11 13.54 1.06
CA VAL A 31 5.19 12.14 1.47
C VAL A 31 5.05 11.93 2.97
N ALA A 32 5.60 12.83 3.80
CA ALA A 32 5.52 12.71 5.26
C ALA A 32 4.07 12.72 5.78
N GLU A 33 3.18 13.49 5.17
CA GLU A 33 1.77 13.54 5.55
C GLU A 33 1.05 12.22 5.22
N THR A 34 1.31 11.67 4.04
CA THR A 34 0.80 10.35 3.65
C THR A 34 1.29 9.26 4.60
N LEU A 35 2.61 9.24 4.90
CA LEU A 35 3.18 8.27 5.83
C LEU A 35 2.57 8.38 7.23
N ALA A 36 2.35 9.60 7.73
CA ALA A 36 1.71 9.83 9.02
C ALA A 36 0.27 9.29 9.07
N ALA A 37 -0.47 9.39 7.97
CA ALA A 37 -1.85 8.90 7.90
C ALA A 37 -1.95 7.36 7.94
N VAL A 38 -0.88 6.63 7.59
CA VAL A 38 -0.93 5.16 7.47
C VAL A 38 -0.05 4.43 8.48
N ALA A 39 0.90 5.11 9.12
CA ALA A 39 1.94 4.49 9.97
C ALA A 39 1.41 3.57 11.06
N SER A 40 0.27 3.91 11.71
CA SER A 40 -0.34 3.11 12.78
C SER A 40 -0.84 1.73 12.32
N HIS A 41 -0.98 1.53 11.00
CA HIS A 41 -1.44 0.28 10.40
C HIS A 41 -0.30 -0.59 9.88
N LEU A 42 0.94 -0.08 9.89
CA LEU A 42 2.10 -0.74 9.27
C LEU A 42 2.94 -1.50 10.29
N ASP A 43 3.45 -2.66 9.85
CA ASP A 43 4.44 -3.47 10.57
C ASP A 43 5.79 -3.45 9.83
N HIS A 44 5.78 -3.15 8.54
CA HIS A 44 6.98 -3.03 7.70
C HIS A 44 6.73 -2.03 6.56
N TRP A 45 7.80 -1.58 5.92
CA TRP A 45 7.68 -0.71 4.75
C TRP A 45 8.76 -1.01 3.70
N VAL A 46 8.37 -0.86 2.43
CA VAL A 46 9.26 -0.88 1.27
C VAL A 46 8.93 0.33 0.41
N VAL A 47 9.87 1.24 0.27
CA VAL A 47 9.75 2.41 -0.62
C VAL A 47 10.78 2.28 -1.74
N VAL A 48 10.33 2.46 -2.96
CA VAL A 48 11.18 2.45 -4.16
C VAL A 48 11.25 3.88 -4.70
N ASP A 49 12.42 4.47 -4.55
CA ASP A 49 12.74 5.78 -5.13
C ASP A 49 13.11 5.61 -6.60
N THR A 50 12.47 6.38 -7.47
CA THR A 50 12.66 6.29 -8.92
C THR A 50 13.48 7.45 -9.50
N GLY A 51 14.31 8.07 -8.66
CA GLY A 51 15.25 9.11 -9.04
C GLY A 51 14.91 10.49 -8.47
N SER A 52 14.58 10.56 -7.19
CA SER A 52 14.36 11.82 -6.48
C SER A 52 15.65 12.63 -6.34
N THR A 53 15.50 13.95 -6.42
CA THR A 53 16.59 14.94 -6.28
C THR A 53 16.31 15.99 -5.22
N ASP A 54 15.12 15.96 -4.60
CA ASP A 54 14.58 16.98 -3.68
C ASP A 54 14.73 16.63 -2.19
N GLY A 55 15.35 15.48 -1.86
CA GLY A 55 15.49 15.02 -0.48
C GLY A 55 14.37 14.06 -0.01
N THR A 56 13.50 13.59 -0.90
CA THR A 56 12.43 12.61 -0.59
C THR A 56 12.96 11.42 0.20
N GLN A 57 14.10 10.84 -0.18
CA GLN A 57 14.69 9.68 0.48
C GLN A 57 15.00 9.95 1.95
N ASP A 58 15.55 11.13 2.26
CA ASP A 58 15.89 11.49 3.63
C ASP A 58 14.65 11.71 4.49
N VAL A 59 13.59 12.31 3.92
CA VAL A 59 12.28 12.45 4.57
C VAL A 59 11.70 11.08 4.94
N VAL A 60 11.69 10.12 4.01
CA VAL A 60 11.19 8.77 4.23
C VAL A 60 11.98 8.04 5.33
N ARG A 61 13.33 8.07 5.24
CA ARG A 61 14.19 7.43 6.25
C ARG A 61 14.00 8.03 7.64
N ALA A 62 13.96 9.36 7.74
CA ALA A 62 13.77 10.05 9.00
C ALA A 62 12.41 9.73 9.63
N PHE A 63 11.34 9.74 8.82
CA PHE A 63 9.99 9.42 9.28
C PHE A 63 9.91 8.02 9.91
N PHE A 64 10.37 7.00 9.21
CA PHE A 64 10.27 5.62 9.71
C PHE A 64 11.25 5.31 10.85
N ALA A 65 12.39 6.00 10.90
CA ALA A 65 13.31 5.91 12.05
C ALA A 65 12.65 6.48 13.32
N GLU A 66 11.93 7.61 13.21
CA GLU A 66 11.17 8.21 14.33
C GLU A 66 9.98 7.35 14.73
N ALA A 67 9.24 6.80 13.74
CA ALA A 67 8.10 5.90 13.98
C ALA A 67 8.52 4.53 14.55
N GLY A 68 9.80 4.16 14.46
CA GLY A 68 10.30 2.85 14.93
C GLY A 68 9.80 1.67 14.09
N ILE A 69 9.40 1.89 12.85
CA ILE A 69 8.92 0.84 11.94
C ILE A 69 10.07 0.39 11.06
N ALA A 70 10.38 -0.93 11.05
CA ALA A 70 11.42 -1.51 10.22
C ALA A 70 11.03 -1.51 8.74
N GLY A 71 12.01 -1.30 7.85
CA GLY A 71 11.75 -1.34 6.42
C GLY A 71 12.96 -1.02 5.56
N GLU A 72 12.73 -0.83 4.28
CA GLU A 72 13.77 -0.73 3.27
C GLU A 72 13.44 0.37 2.24
N LEU A 73 14.44 1.18 1.88
CA LEU A 73 14.38 2.10 0.75
C LEU A 73 15.30 1.59 -0.35
N HIS A 74 14.75 1.38 -1.53
CA HIS A 74 15.46 0.92 -2.73
C HIS A 74 15.47 2.03 -3.78
N GLU A 75 16.56 2.12 -4.52
CA GLU A 75 16.67 3.00 -5.68
C GLU A 75 16.52 2.18 -6.97
N ARG A 76 15.63 2.61 -7.85
CA ARG A 76 15.37 1.98 -9.15
C ARG A 76 15.20 3.05 -10.22
N PRO A 77 15.69 2.84 -11.41
CA PRO A 77 15.43 3.78 -12.50
C PRO A 77 13.92 3.80 -12.81
N TRP A 78 13.42 4.99 -13.10
CA TRP A 78 12.06 5.12 -13.62
C TRP A 78 11.93 4.41 -14.98
N ARG A 79 10.87 3.62 -15.13
CA ARG A 79 10.47 2.99 -16.40
C ARG A 79 9.04 3.41 -16.76
N ASP A 80 8.09 2.86 -16.06
CA ASP A 80 6.66 3.15 -16.11
C ASP A 80 6.02 2.74 -14.78
N PHE A 81 4.77 3.14 -14.55
CA PHE A 81 4.07 2.83 -13.31
C PHE A 81 3.92 1.33 -13.07
N GLY A 82 3.48 0.57 -14.09
CA GLY A 82 3.25 -0.86 -13.96
C GLY A 82 4.52 -1.62 -13.60
N THR A 83 5.63 -1.32 -14.29
CA THR A 83 6.94 -1.94 -14.03
C THR A 83 7.45 -1.60 -12.62
N ASN A 84 7.49 -0.31 -12.25
CA ASN A 84 8.04 0.08 -10.95
C ASN A 84 7.15 -0.36 -9.78
N ARG A 85 5.82 -0.38 -9.92
CA ARG A 85 4.91 -0.95 -8.89
C ARG A 85 5.09 -2.46 -8.75
N THR A 86 5.28 -3.18 -9.86
CA THR A 86 5.57 -4.62 -9.84
C THR A 86 6.89 -4.92 -9.12
N GLU A 87 7.95 -4.15 -9.40
CA GLU A 87 9.22 -4.27 -8.66
C GLU A 87 9.04 -4.00 -7.16
N ALA A 88 8.28 -2.96 -6.79
CA ALA A 88 8.02 -2.63 -5.40
C ALA A 88 7.24 -3.74 -4.68
N LEU A 89 6.23 -4.33 -5.33
CA LEU A 89 5.51 -5.50 -4.80
C LEU A 89 6.43 -6.71 -4.59
N ALA A 90 7.31 -6.99 -5.55
CA ALA A 90 8.26 -8.10 -5.44
C ALA A 90 9.25 -7.89 -4.28
N LEU A 91 9.68 -6.67 -4.02
CA LEU A 91 10.54 -6.32 -2.88
C LEU A 91 9.80 -6.43 -1.54
N ALA A 92 8.50 -6.15 -1.52
CA ALA A 92 7.64 -6.26 -0.34
C ALA A 92 7.19 -7.71 -0.05
N ALA A 93 7.35 -8.63 -0.99
CA ALA A 93 6.93 -10.01 -0.85
C ALA A 93 7.56 -10.69 0.38
N GLY A 94 6.72 -11.32 1.21
CA GLY A 94 7.16 -12.04 2.41
C GLY A 94 7.57 -11.16 3.60
N LYS A 95 7.40 -9.84 3.52
CA LYS A 95 7.72 -8.93 4.64
C LYS A 95 6.57 -8.85 5.67
N ALA A 96 5.35 -9.13 5.27
CA ALA A 96 4.15 -9.13 6.10
C ALA A 96 3.08 -10.06 5.49
N ASP A 97 1.95 -10.26 6.16
CA ASP A 97 0.82 -11.05 5.64
C ASP A 97 0.16 -10.38 4.43
N TYR A 98 0.11 -9.06 4.44
CA TYR A 98 -0.42 -8.23 3.36
C TYR A 98 0.55 -7.13 2.95
N THR A 99 0.53 -6.81 1.67
CA THR A 99 1.22 -5.65 1.09
C THR A 99 0.17 -4.61 0.72
N TRP A 100 0.34 -3.39 1.21
CA TRP A 100 -0.53 -2.25 0.91
C TRP A 100 0.18 -1.27 0.00
N VAL A 101 -0.30 -1.13 -1.23
CA VAL A 101 0.20 -0.15 -2.21
C VAL A 101 -0.56 1.15 -2.05
N ILE A 102 0.16 2.25 -1.83
CA ILE A 102 -0.41 3.59 -1.70
C ILE A 102 0.49 4.60 -2.41
N ASP A 103 -0.11 5.62 -3.01
CA ASP A 103 0.62 6.70 -3.67
C ASP A 103 1.12 7.73 -2.65
N ALA A 104 2.24 8.40 -2.95
CA ALA A 104 2.93 9.29 -1.99
C ALA A 104 2.13 10.53 -1.59
N ASP A 105 1.06 10.86 -2.32
CA ASP A 105 0.19 11.98 -2.06
C ASP A 105 -1.25 11.60 -1.70
N ASP A 106 -1.55 10.30 -1.50
CA ASP A 106 -2.84 9.84 -1.02
C ASP A 106 -3.00 10.06 0.50
N LEU A 107 -4.22 10.31 0.95
CA LEU A 107 -4.58 10.37 2.37
C LEU A 107 -5.66 9.35 2.71
N VAL A 108 -5.62 8.87 3.95
CA VAL A 108 -6.70 8.10 4.56
C VAL A 108 -7.47 9.02 5.50
N VAL A 109 -8.80 9.06 5.36
CA VAL A 109 -9.71 9.84 6.19
C VAL A 109 -10.72 8.89 6.83
N GLY A 110 -10.98 9.05 8.12
CA GLY A 110 -11.88 8.20 8.89
C GLY A 110 -11.15 7.08 9.61
N ASP A 111 -11.91 6.11 10.10
CA ASP A 111 -11.41 5.01 10.94
C ASP A 111 -11.16 3.77 10.09
N LEU A 112 -9.91 3.56 9.71
CA LEU A 112 -9.46 2.42 8.90
C LEU A 112 -9.16 1.23 9.81
N ASP A 113 -9.84 0.11 9.59
CA ASP A 113 -9.58 -1.15 10.29
C ASP A 113 -9.06 -2.23 9.31
N LEU A 114 -7.83 -2.69 9.54
CA LEU A 114 -7.18 -3.77 8.80
C LEU A 114 -7.11 -5.08 9.60
N SER A 115 -7.75 -5.17 10.76
CA SER A 115 -7.66 -6.34 11.62
C SER A 115 -8.37 -7.58 11.06
N GLY A 116 -9.40 -7.39 10.23
CA GLY A 116 -10.25 -8.44 9.68
C GLY A 116 -9.86 -8.98 8.31
N LEU A 117 -8.66 -8.69 7.80
CA LEU A 117 -8.26 -9.11 6.45
C LEU A 117 -8.15 -10.64 6.32
N THR A 118 -8.93 -11.24 5.40
CA THR A 118 -8.95 -12.69 5.13
C THR A 118 -9.00 -13.02 3.63
N ALA A 119 -9.39 -12.08 2.77
CA ALA A 119 -9.42 -12.23 1.32
C ALA A 119 -8.01 -12.15 0.71
N ASP A 120 -7.89 -12.43 -0.58
CA ASP A 120 -6.60 -12.41 -1.27
C ASP A 120 -6.21 -11.01 -1.69
N ALA A 121 -7.17 -10.12 -1.89
CA ALA A 121 -6.94 -8.69 -2.06
C ALA A 121 -8.16 -7.88 -1.64
N TYR A 122 -7.92 -6.57 -1.42
CA TYR A 122 -8.99 -5.63 -1.09
C TYR A 122 -8.94 -4.40 -1.96
N ALA A 123 -10.13 -4.03 -2.45
CA ALA A 123 -10.35 -2.74 -3.05
C ALA A 123 -10.73 -1.73 -1.96
N VAL A 124 -10.06 -0.59 -1.95
CA VAL A 124 -10.31 0.53 -1.04
C VAL A 124 -11.16 1.59 -1.72
N ARG A 125 -11.95 2.31 -0.94
CA ARG A 125 -12.86 3.34 -1.43
C ARG A 125 -12.15 4.69 -1.52
N TYR A 126 -12.22 5.32 -2.68
CA TYR A 126 -11.78 6.68 -2.91
C TYR A 126 -12.94 7.65 -2.99
N GLY A 127 -12.73 8.83 -2.39
CA GLY A 127 -13.62 9.98 -2.44
C GLY A 127 -14.83 9.90 -1.51
N PRO A 128 -15.28 11.05 -0.98
CA PRO A 128 -16.55 11.16 -0.25
C PRO A 128 -17.75 11.26 -1.22
N ASP A 129 -17.65 12.05 -2.29
CA ASP A 129 -18.75 12.38 -3.20
C ASP A 129 -18.71 11.57 -4.49
N PHE A 130 -17.56 11.57 -5.17
CA PHE A 130 -17.33 10.71 -6.33
C PHE A 130 -16.60 9.43 -5.89
N VAL A 131 -17.33 8.34 -5.76
CA VAL A 131 -16.81 7.09 -5.22
C VAL A 131 -16.33 6.16 -6.33
N PHE A 132 -15.07 5.74 -6.24
CA PHE A 132 -14.54 4.61 -7.01
C PHE A 132 -13.72 3.67 -6.11
N TRP A 133 -13.49 2.46 -6.59
CA TRP A 133 -12.78 1.43 -5.86
C TRP A 133 -11.49 1.07 -6.59
N ARG A 134 -10.38 0.98 -5.83
CA ARG A 134 -9.07 0.63 -6.36
C ARG A 134 -8.47 -0.49 -5.51
N THR A 135 -8.09 -1.61 -6.14
CA THR A 135 -7.45 -2.71 -5.41
C THR A 135 -6.03 -2.32 -5.04
N GLN A 136 -5.75 -2.27 -3.75
CA GLN A 136 -4.47 -1.78 -3.22
C GLN A 136 -3.87 -2.64 -2.11
N ILE A 137 -4.64 -3.52 -1.47
CA ILE A 137 -4.14 -4.39 -0.40
C ILE A 137 -4.12 -5.81 -0.94
N PHE A 138 -2.98 -6.48 -0.84
CA PHE A 138 -2.70 -7.75 -1.48
C PHE A 138 -2.14 -8.74 -0.48
N ARG A 139 -2.64 -9.98 -0.45
CA ARG A 139 -2.05 -11.08 0.31
C ARG A 139 -0.65 -11.37 -0.21
N SER A 140 0.38 -11.19 0.63
CA SER A 140 1.79 -11.30 0.24
C SER A 140 2.23 -12.72 -0.13
N ALA A 141 1.45 -13.74 0.23
CA ALA A 141 1.71 -15.13 -0.16
C ALA A 141 1.41 -15.41 -1.64
N LEU A 142 0.70 -14.51 -2.33
CA LEU A 142 0.38 -14.63 -3.76
C LEU A 142 1.28 -13.72 -4.58
N THR A 143 1.52 -14.11 -5.84
CA THR A 143 2.33 -13.31 -6.76
C THR A 143 1.46 -12.31 -7.49
N TRP A 144 1.63 -11.04 -7.15
CA TRP A 144 0.92 -9.93 -7.76
C TRP A 144 1.86 -9.13 -8.67
N ARG A 145 1.33 -8.62 -9.76
CA ARG A 145 2.00 -7.69 -10.66
C ARG A 145 1.01 -6.66 -11.19
N TYR A 146 1.52 -5.56 -11.69
CA TYR A 146 0.73 -4.58 -12.41
C TYR A 146 0.91 -4.76 -13.92
N GLU A 147 -0.19 -4.70 -14.66
CA GLU A 147 -0.21 -4.68 -16.11
C GLU A 147 -0.73 -3.33 -16.63
N GLY A 148 -0.20 -2.89 -17.75
CA GLY A 148 -0.53 -1.60 -18.37
C GLY A 148 0.54 -0.54 -18.13
N VAL A 149 0.77 0.29 -19.15
CA VAL A 149 1.71 1.43 -19.10
C VAL A 149 1.01 2.69 -18.58
N LEU A 150 -0.25 2.88 -18.98
CA LEU A 150 -1.19 3.89 -18.51
C LEU A 150 -2.42 3.17 -17.98
N HIS A 151 -2.94 3.63 -16.83
CA HIS A 151 -4.07 2.97 -16.16
C HIS A 151 -3.76 1.51 -15.78
N GLU A 152 -2.58 1.32 -15.20
CA GLU A 152 -2.14 0.01 -14.73
C GLU A 152 -3.11 -0.57 -13.69
N TYR A 153 -3.32 -1.87 -13.74
CA TYR A 153 -4.17 -2.61 -12.82
C TYR A 153 -3.45 -3.85 -12.26
N PRO A 154 -3.75 -4.25 -11.02
CA PRO A 154 -3.11 -5.42 -10.42
C PRO A 154 -3.69 -6.72 -11.00
N VAL A 155 -2.81 -7.69 -11.23
CA VAL A 155 -3.11 -9.02 -11.73
C VAL A 155 -2.44 -10.07 -10.85
N CYS A 156 -3.15 -11.17 -10.61
CA CYS A 156 -2.62 -12.39 -10.00
C CYS A 156 -3.02 -13.58 -10.88
N ASP A 157 -2.07 -14.45 -11.20
CA ASP A 157 -2.31 -15.60 -12.09
C ASP A 157 -2.90 -16.81 -11.34
N GLU A 158 -3.00 -16.76 -10.02
CA GLU A 158 -3.58 -17.84 -9.23
C GLU A 158 -5.08 -17.97 -9.50
N PRO A 159 -5.60 -19.20 -9.73
CA PRO A 159 -7.02 -19.39 -9.97
C PRO A 159 -7.84 -19.16 -8.70
N GLY A 160 -9.02 -18.56 -8.86
CA GLY A 160 -9.99 -18.38 -7.78
C GLY A 160 -9.63 -17.28 -6.77
N VAL A 161 -8.77 -16.33 -7.13
CA VAL A 161 -8.43 -15.16 -6.32
C VAL A 161 -9.68 -14.40 -5.91
N ARG A 162 -9.82 -14.17 -4.60
CA ARG A 162 -10.94 -13.46 -4.00
C ARG A 162 -10.55 -12.02 -3.69
N ILE A 163 -11.19 -11.08 -4.38
CA ILE A 163 -11.05 -9.65 -4.15
C ILE A 163 -12.31 -9.14 -3.47
N GLU A 164 -12.17 -8.51 -2.31
CA GLU A 164 -13.27 -7.94 -1.55
C GLU A 164 -13.14 -6.41 -1.46
N ARG A 165 -14.23 -5.74 -1.11
CA ARG A 165 -14.20 -4.33 -0.76
C ARG A 165 -13.83 -4.18 0.70
N LEU A 166 -12.93 -3.27 1.01
CA LEU A 166 -12.64 -2.88 2.38
C LEU A 166 -13.73 -1.89 2.82
N GLU A 167 -14.77 -2.42 3.44
CA GLU A 167 -15.88 -1.62 3.95
C GLU A 167 -15.49 -0.98 5.30
N GLY A 168 -16.09 0.15 5.62
CA GLY A 168 -15.87 0.86 6.90
C GLY A 168 -16.16 2.34 6.80
N ASP A 169 -15.99 3.04 7.91
CA ASP A 169 -16.17 4.50 8.00
C ASP A 169 -14.86 5.25 7.65
N HIS A 170 -14.29 4.88 6.51
CA HIS A 170 -13.09 5.50 5.97
C HIS A 170 -13.20 5.68 4.46
N HIS A 171 -12.38 6.58 3.94
CA HIS A 171 -12.16 6.72 2.50
C HIS A 171 -10.76 7.27 2.22
N PHE A 172 -10.30 7.01 1.01
CA PHE A 172 -9.04 7.54 0.51
C PHE A 172 -9.31 8.83 -0.26
N VAL A 173 -8.42 9.79 -0.10
CA VAL A 173 -8.45 11.05 -0.85
C VAL A 173 -7.26 11.06 -1.80
N TRP A 174 -7.56 11.02 -3.08
CA TRP A 174 -6.58 11.24 -4.11
C TRP A 174 -6.28 12.72 -4.21
N ARG A 175 -5.06 13.10 -3.88
CA ARG A 175 -4.57 14.47 -4.02
C ARG A 175 -3.67 14.55 -5.25
N THR A 176 -3.86 15.54 -6.09
CA THR A 176 -2.99 15.78 -7.25
C THR A 176 -1.81 16.69 -6.86
N LEU A 177 -1.16 16.38 -5.75
CA LEU A 177 -0.07 17.18 -5.18
C LEU A 177 1.33 16.65 -5.55
N GLY A 178 1.41 15.43 -6.04
CA GLY A 178 2.66 14.82 -6.49
C GLY A 178 3.36 15.64 -7.58
N ASP A 179 4.68 15.54 -7.68
CA ASP A 179 5.50 16.34 -8.60
C ASP A 179 5.03 16.22 -10.05
N ARG A 180 4.65 15.02 -10.50
CA ARG A 180 4.09 14.79 -11.85
C ARG A 180 2.76 15.52 -12.09
N SER A 181 1.98 15.77 -11.06
CA SER A 181 0.74 16.53 -11.18
C SER A 181 0.98 18.04 -11.27
N ARG A 182 2.13 18.48 -10.76
CA ARG A 182 2.56 19.90 -10.74
C ARG A 182 3.34 20.29 -11.99
N ALA A 183 3.99 19.33 -12.67
CA ALA A 183 4.72 19.61 -13.90
C ALA A 183 3.75 20.07 -15.00
N ALA A 184 3.98 21.28 -15.53
CA ALA A 184 3.14 21.89 -16.59
C ALA A 184 3.22 21.10 -17.91
N ASP A 185 4.25 20.25 -18.09
CA ASP A 185 4.58 19.57 -19.36
C ASP A 185 4.17 18.10 -19.35
N LYS A 186 2.87 17.85 -19.13
CA LYS A 186 2.36 16.46 -19.15
C LYS A 186 2.30 15.81 -20.53
N PHE A 187 2.55 16.56 -21.61
CA PHE A 187 2.29 16.15 -22.99
C PHE A 187 3.33 16.67 -24.01
N GLU A 188 4.62 16.64 -23.71
CA GLU A 188 5.65 16.68 -24.74
C GLU A 188 6.34 15.33 -24.92
#